data_2f36ca2af93dd557c40cb34580394ed2
#
_entry.id   2f36ca2af93dd557c40cb34580394ed2
#
_cell.length_a   1.000
_cell.length_b   1.000
_cell.length_c   1.000
_cell.angle_alpha   90.00
_cell.angle_beta   90.00
_cell.angle_gamma   90.00
#
_symmetry.space_group_name_H-M   'P 1'
#
loop_
_entity.id
_entity.type
_entity.pdbx_description
1 polymer ?
#
loop_
_entity_poly.entity_id
_entity_poly.type
_entity_poly.pdbx_seq_one_letter_code
_entity_poly.pdbx_strand_id
1 'polypeptide(L)'
;EKLLRGTDSNWCIVNLGAPDPAIVLGISGKPEKMCNLDLVNRDKIPMIKRFTGGGTVIVDEDTIFISLIMNKASFPQIEPFPRTIMDWTGEVYSPVFEKYLSPFSESFAVRENDYVLGDKKFGGNAQSIIKDRWLHHTSFLWDFKAKN
;
A
#
# COMPACT_ATOMS: atom_id res chain seq x y z
N GLU A 1 -10.65 -5.23 -6.69
CA GLU A 1 -10.74 -5.72 -8.07
C GLU A 1 -12.08 -5.35 -8.71
N LYS A 2 -13.22 -5.59 -8.04
CA LYS A 2 -14.55 -5.26 -8.60
C LYS A 2 -14.68 -3.81 -9.05
N LEU A 3 -14.24 -2.85 -8.23
CA LEU A 3 -14.28 -1.42 -8.59
C LEU A 3 -13.32 -1.07 -9.74
N LEU A 4 -12.16 -1.71 -9.81
CA LEU A 4 -11.21 -1.49 -10.90
C LEU A 4 -11.78 -1.93 -12.27
N ARG A 5 -12.53 -3.03 -12.30
CA ARG A 5 -13.04 -3.66 -13.54
C ARG A 5 -14.51 -3.35 -13.84
N GLY A 6 -15.30 -2.98 -12.84
CA GLY A 6 -16.76 -2.89 -12.96
C GLY A 6 -17.33 -1.48 -13.00
N THR A 7 -16.50 -0.44 -12.86
CA THR A 7 -16.97 0.96 -12.92
C THR A 7 -15.94 1.83 -13.64
N ASP A 8 -16.40 2.96 -14.20
CA ASP A 8 -15.53 3.98 -14.80
C ASP A 8 -15.25 5.16 -13.85
N SER A 9 -15.79 5.13 -12.64
CA SER A 9 -15.58 6.19 -11.66
C SER A 9 -14.20 6.10 -11.03
N ASN A 10 -13.64 7.26 -10.70
CA ASN A 10 -12.44 7.35 -9.88
C ASN A 10 -12.81 7.14 -8.40
N TRP A 11 -11.93 6.44 -7.68
CA TRP A 11 -12.15 6.13 -6.26
C TRP A 11 -10.90 6.44 -5.44
N CYS A 12 -11.10 7.10 -4.31
CA CYS A 12 -10.15 7.15 -3.22
C CYS A 12 -10.80 6.46 -2.02
N ILE A 13 -10.23 5.35 -1.59
CA ILE A 13 -10.74 4.57 -0.48
C ILE A 13 -9.71 4.60 0.62
N VAL A 14 -10.10 5.10 1.79
CA VAL A 14 -9.28 5.08 3.01
C VAL A 14 -9.89 4.07 3.97
N ASN A 15 -9.07 3.14 4.43
CA ASN A 15 -9.45 2.17 5.44
C ASN A 15 -8.47 2.25 6.61
N LEU A 16 -9.00 2.39 7.81
CA LEU A 16 -8.24 2.53 9.04
C LEU A 16 -8.21 1.20 9.77
N GLY A 17 -7.05 0.56 9.72
CA GLY A 17 -6.76 -0.66 10.43
C GLY A 17 -7.41 -1.93 9.87
N ALA A 18 -6.89 -3.04 10.34
CA ALA A 18 -7.51 -4.34 10.30
C ALA A 18 -7.73 -4.78 11.75
N PRO A 19 -8.94 -5.23 12.15
CA PRO A 19 -9.24 -5.52 13.55
C PRO A 19 -8.36 -6.63 14.12
N ASP A 20 -7.99 -7.58 13.28
CA ASP A 20 -7.06 -8.66 13.62
C ASP A 20 -5.86 -8.62 12.68
N PRO A 21 -4.65 -8.95 13.16
CA PRO A 21 -3.47 -9.05 12.31
C PRO A 21 -3.68 -10.04 11.17
N ALA A 22 -3.21 -9.68 9.98
CA ALA A 22 -3.28 -10.54 8.81
C ALA A 22 -2.00 -10.45 7.97
N ILE A 23 -1.65 -11.53 7.30
CA ILE A 23 -0.55 -11.58 6.34
C ILE A 23 -1.14 -11.41 4.94
N VAL A 24 -0.73 -10.36 4.23
CA VAL A 24 -1.18 -10.09 2.87
C VAL A 24 -0.05 -10.40 1.89
N LEU A 25 -0.26 -11.42 1.08
CA LEU A 25 0.70 -11.88 0.07
C LEU A 25 0.40 -11.23 -1.30
N GLY A 26 1.44 -10.88 -2.03
CA GLY A 26 1.32 -10.56 -3.45
C GLY A 26 0.86 -11.76 -4.27
N ILE A 27 0.39 -11.53 -5.51
CA ILE A 27 -0.17 -12.58 -6.37
C ILE A 27 0.79 -13.76 -6.61
N SER A 28 2.09 -13.50 -6.72
CA SER A 28 3.14 -14.51 -6.90
C SER A 28 3.71 -15.06 -5.59
N GLY A 29 3.26 -14.52 -4.44
CA GLY A 29 3.74 -14.93 -3.12
C GLY A 29 3.39 -16.39 -2.82
N LYS A 30 4.37 -17.13 -2.33
CA LYS A 30 4.23 -18.52 -1.88
C LYS A 30 4.33 -18.54 -0.37
N PRO A 31 3.24 -18.88 0.36
CA PRO A 31 3.23 -18.85 1.83
C PRO A 31 4.40 -19.59 2.46
N GLU A 32 4.72 -20.78 1.95
CA GLU A 32 5.80 -21.63 2.42
C GLU A 32 7.22 -21.05 2.28
N LYS A 33 7.37 -20.04 1.40
CA LYS A 33 8.64 -19.33 1.20
C LYS A 33 8.73 -18.00 1.95
N MET A 34 7.59 -17.46 2.32
CA MET A 34 7.48 -16.10 2.87
C MET A 34 7.19 -16.09 4.36
N CYS A 35 6.65 -17.19 4.91
CA CYS A 35 6.17 -17.26 6.29
C CYS A 35 6.60 -18.55 6.96
N ASN A 36 6.77 -18.50 8.29
CA ASN A 36 6.84 -19.68 9.11
C ASN A 36 5.41 -20.20 9.35
N LEU A 37 5.01 -21.22 8.59
CA LEU A 37 3.63 -21.74 8.61
C LEU A 37 3.24 -22.33 9.96
N ASP A 38 4.19 -22.89 10.73
CA ASP A 38 3.91 -23.44 12.06
C ASP A 38 3.49 -22.33 13.03
N LEU A 39 4.21 -21.18 13.00
CA LEU A 39 3.87 -20.02 13.80
C LEU A 39 2.54 -19.39 13.34
N VAL A 40 2.35 -19.24 12.04
CA VAL A 40 1.10 -18.70 11.47
C VAL A 40 -0.11 -19.54 11.90
N ASN A 41 0.00 -20.88 11.83
CA ASN A 41 -1.06 -21.80 12.23
C ASN A 41 -1.28 -21.79 13.76
N ARG A 42 -0.20 -21.79 14.55
CA ARG A 42 -0.26 -21.71 16.01
C ARG A 42 -1.01 -20.46 16.47
N ASP A 43 -0.66 -19.32 15.87
CA ASP A 43 -1.19 -18.02 16.26
C ASP A 43 -2.48 -17.67 15.50
N LYS A 44 -2.94 -18.57 14.62
CA LYS A 44 -4.16 -18.43 13.80
C LYS A 44 -4.21 -17.14 12.99
N ILE A 45 -3.06 -16.67 12.48
CA ILE A 45 -2.97 -15.48 11.67
C ILE A 45 -3.57 -15.75 10.29
N PRO A 46 -4.61 -15.03 9.85
CA PRO A 46 -5.17 -15.21 8.52
C PRO A 46 -4.18 -14.78 7.43
N MET A 47 -4.12 -15.55 6.34
CA MET A 47 -3.34 -15.22 5.15
C MET A 47 -4.26 -14.86 4.00
N ILE A 48 -4.04 -13.71 3.41
CA ILE A 48 -4.83 -13.16 2.31
C ILE A 48 -3.92 -13.02 1.09
N LYS A 49 -4.30 -13.59 -0.04
CA LYS A 49 -3.61 -13.39 -1.31
C LYS A 49 -4.33 -12.32 -2.11
N ARG A 50 -3.64 -11.18 -2.36
CA ARG A 50 -4.19 -10.11 -3.18
C ARG A 50 -3.94 -10.38 -4.67
N PHE A 51 -4.75 -9.75 -5.53
CA PHE A 51 -4.62 -9.87 -6.99
C PHE A 51 -3.53 -8.97 -7.60
N THR A 52 -2.91 -8.10 -6.81
CA THR A 52 -1.81 -7.22 -7.23
C THR A 52 -0.45 -7.87 -6.95
N GLY A 53 0.56 -7.45 -7.68
CA GLY A 53 1.95 -7.84 -7.44
C GLY A 53 2.51 -7.24 -6.14
N GLY A 54 3.81 -7.39 -5.94
CA GLY A 54 4.56 -6.86 -4.79
C GLY A 54 4.85 -7.90 -3.71
N GLY A 55 5.48 -7.45 -2.63
CA GLY A 55 5.93 -8.29 -1.52
C GLY A 55 4.81 -8.76 -0.59
N THR A 56 5.22 -9.30 0.54
CA THR A 56 4.33 -9.72 1.64
C THR A 56 4.41 -8.68 2.74
N VAL A 57 3.26 -8.35 3.32
CA VAL A 57 3.15 -7.41 4.44
C VAL A 57 2.29 -8.02 5.55
N ILE A 58 2.60 -7.65 6.78
CA ILE A 58 1.70 -7.86 7.93
C ILE A 58 0.92 -6.57 8.11
N VAL A 59 -0.37 -6.69 8.30
CA VAL A 59 -1.30 -5.58 8.51
C VAL A 59 -2.08 -5.82 9.79
N ASP A 60 -2.42 -4.76 10.48
CA ASP A 60 -3.10 -4.79 11.78
C ASP A 60 -3.95 -3.52 12.00
N GLU A 61 -4.35 -3.30 13.24
CA GLU A 61 -5.13 -2.13 13.65
C GLU A 61 -4.41 -0.78 13.41
N ASP A 62 -3.07 -0.79 13.38
CA ASP A 62 -2.24 0.40 13.20
C ASP A 62 -1.83 0.61 11.72
N THR A 63 -2.42 -0.13 10.80
CA THR A 63 -2.15 0.02 9.37
C THR A 63 -3.20 0.90 8.70
N ILE A 64 -2.79 1.97 8.02
CA ILE A 64 -3.68 2.80 7.21
C ILE A 64 -3.57 2.38 5.75
N PHE A 65 -4.71 2.03 5.14
CA PHE A 65 -4.76 1.67 3.72
C PHE A 65 -5.36 2.80 2.90
N ILE A 66 -4.71 3.13 1.80
CA ILE A 66 -5.26 4.06 0.80
C ILE A 66 -5.26 3.33 -0.55
N SER A 67 -6.43 3.31 -1.19
CA SER A 67 -6.58 2.72 -2.52
C SER A 67 -7.08 3.78 -3.49
N LEU A 68 -6.24 4.13 -4.43
CA LEU A 68 -6.57 5.03 -5.52
C LEU A 68 -6.87 4.20 -6.76
N ILE A 69 -8.09 4.30 -7.28
CA ILE A 69 -8.52 3.62 -8.52
C ILE A 69 -8.88 4.72 -9.51
N MET A 70 -8.09 4.87 -10.55
CA MET A 70 -8.17 6.02 -11.45
C MET A 70 -8.39 5.59 -12.91
N ASN A 71 -9.20 6.37 -13.60
CA ASN A 71 -9.33 6.30 -15.04
C ASN A 71 -8.18 7.07 -15.70
N LYS A 72 -7.51 6.47 -16.67
CA LYS A 72 -6.39 7.10 -17.40
C LYS A 72 -6.82 8.40 -18.09
N ALA A 73 -8.04 8.44 -18.63
CA ALA A 73 -8.56 9.63 -19.30
C ALA A 73 -8.79 10.82 -18.36
N SER A 74 -8.98 10.57 -17.03
CA SER A 74 -9.12 11.64 -16.05
C SER A 74 -7.77 12.26 -15.64
N PHE A 75 -6.67 11.57 -15.91
CA PHE A 75 -5.32 11.99 -15.56
C PHE A 75 -4.35 11.78 -16.73
N PRO A 76 -4.59 12.46 -17.89
CA PRO A 76 -3.80 12.24 -19.10
C PRO A 76 -2.32 12.59 -18.95
N GLN A 77 -1.97 13.42 -17.96
CA GLN A 77 -0.60 13.80 -17.63
C GLN A 77 0.16 12.68 -16.86
N ILE A 78 -0.55 11.68 -16.34
CA ILE A 78 0.07 10.58 -15.59
C ILE A 78 0.15 9.38 -16.54
N GLU A 79 1.34 9.11 -17.02
CA GLU A 79 1.56 7.88 -17.76
C GLU A 79 1.29 6.69 -16.86
N PRO A 80 0.45 5.72 -17.28
CA PRO A 80 0.07 4.59 -16.44
C PRO A 80 1.20 3.56 -16.35
N PHE A 81 2.25 3.95 -15.70
CA PHE A 81 3.45 3.16 -15.46
C PHE A 81 3.76 3.15 -13.96
N PRO A 82 4.27 2.04 -13.39
CA PRO A 82 4.45 1.92 -11.95
C PRO A 82 5.22 3.08 -11.31
N ARG A 83 6.31 3.50 -11.92
CA ARG A 83 7.14 4.59 -11.40
C ARG A 83 6.41 5.94 -11.43
N THR A 84 5.78 6.27 -12.55
CA THR A 84 5.06 7.54 -12.72
C THR A 84 3.89 7.66 -11.74
N ILE A 85 3.15 6.56 -11.53
CA ILE A 85 2.08 6.51 -10.53
C ILE A 85 2.65 6.71 -9.13
N MET A 86 3.80 6.11 -8.83
CA MET A 86 4.46 6.23 -7.53
C MET A 86 4.91 7.68 -7.27
N ASP A 87 5.53 8.31 -8.25
CA ASP A 87 6.00 9.69 -8.16
C ASP A 87 4.80 10.64 -7.95
N TRP A 88 3.73 10.49 -8.72
CA TRP A 88 2.50 11.27 -8.53
C TRP A 88 1.87 11.07 -7.15
N THR A 89 1.81 9.85 -6.65
CA THR A 89 1.28 9.62 -5.30
C THR A 89 2.18 10.20 -4.21
N GLY A 90 3.48 10.28 -4.44
CA GLY A 90 4.42 11.04 -3.61
C GLY A 90 4.04 12.51 -3.53
N GLU A 91 3.75 13.15 -4.66
CA GLU A 91 3.28 14.54 -4.72
C GLU A 91 1.94 14.74 -4.00
N VAL A 92 1.02 13.77 -4.12
CA VAL A 92 -0.29 13.80 -3.43
C VAL A 92 -0.14 13.70 -1.91
N TYR A 93 0.76 12.85 -1.43
CA TYR A 93 0.94 12.61 0.00
C TYR A 93 1.85 13.63 0.68
N SER A 94 2.83 14.19 -0.04
CA SER A 94 3.82 15.11 0.53
C SER A 94 3.20 16.26 1.32
N PRO A 95 2.21 17.02 0.82
CA PRO A 95 1.63 18.14 1.56
C PRO A 95 0.96 17.73 2.89
N VAL A 96 0.43 16.49 2.93
CA VAL A 96 -0.20 15.97 4.15
C VAL A 96 0.87 15.69 5.20
N PHE A 97 1.91 14.95 4.83
CA PHE A 97 2.97 14.59 5.76
C PHE A 97 3.81 15.80 6.18
N GLU A 98 4.18 16.69 5.27
CA GLU A 98 4.94 17.91 5.56
C GLU A 98 4.24 18.80 6.59
N LYS A 99 2.91 18.94 6.47
CA LYS A 99 2.12 19.72 7.42
C LYS A 99 2.22 19.20 8.85
N TYR A 100 2.27 17.88 9.04
CA TYR A 100 2.28 17.26 10.36
C TYR A 100 3.70 16.91 10.85
N LEU A 101 4.67 16.81 9.94
CA LEU A 101 6.06 16.53 10.27
C LEU A 101 6.89 17.77 10.53
N SER A 102 6.39 18.96 10.20
CA SER A 102 7.15 20.22 10.32
C SER A 102 7.78 20.49 11.70
N PRO A 103 7.26 19.93 12.84
CA PRO A 103 7.94 20.02 14.12
C PRO A 103 9.08 18.99 14.30
N PHE A 104 9.16 18.00 13.41
CA PHE A 104 10.13 16.90 13.45
C PHE A 104 11.18 17.10 12.36
N SER A 105 12.40 16.67 12.62
CA SER A 105 13.52 16.80 11.66
C SER A 105 13.46 15.83 10.48
N GLU A 106 12.49 14.91 10.46
CA GLU A 106 12.35 13.90 9.41
C GLU A 106 11.50 14.44 8.26
N SER A 107 11.92 14.18 7.01
CA SER A 107 11.19 14.56 5.80
C SER A 107 10.53 13.35 5.15
N PHE A 108 9.33 13.57 4.59
CA PHE A 108 8.68 12.58 3.72
C PHE A 108 9.38 12.51 2.37
N ALA A 109 9.59 11.31 1.87
CA ALA A 109 10.11 11.09 0.52
C ALA A 109 9.60 9.78 -0.08
N VAL A 110 9.67 9.70 -1.42
CA VAL A 110 9.56 8.44 -2.16
C VAL A 110 10.97 7.96 -2.45
N ARG A 111 11.32 6.78 -1.96
CA ARG A 111 12.62 6.15 -2.24
C ARG A 111 12.39 4.79 -2.87
N GLU A 112 12.90 4.61 -4.10
CA GLU A 112 12.61 3.44 -4.94
C GLU A 112 11.10 3.22 -5.12
N ASN A 113 10.53 2.24 -4.44
CA ASN A 113 9.10 1.92 -4.49
C ASN A 113 8.44 2.03 -3.11
N ASP A 114 9.03 2.79 -2.19
CA ASP A 114 8.58 2.91 -0.81
C ASP A 114 8.40 4.36 -0.40
N TYR A 115 7.52 4.57 0.57
CA TYR A 115 7.38 5.84 1.27
C TYR A 115 8.22 5.80 2.53
N VAL A 116 9.06 6.84 2.72
CA VAL A 116 10.00 6.93 3.84
C VAL A 116 9.83 8.23 4.61
N LEU A 117 10.14 8.19 5.90
CA LEU A 117 10.36 9.34 6.76
C LEU A 117 11.84 9.33 7.15
N GLY A 118 12.61 10.29 6.64
CA GLY A 118 14.07 10.22 6.73
C GLY A 118 14.58 8.94 6.06
N ASP A 119 15.20 8.06 6.86
CA ASP A 119 15.71 6.76 6.39
C ASP A 119 14.77 5.58 6.67
N LYS A 120 13.67 5.81 7.36
CA LYS A 120 12.76 4.74 7.80
C LYS A 120 11.62 4.55 6.80
N LYS A 121 11.49 3.34 6.27
CA LYS A 121 10.32 2.94 5.50
C LYS A 121 9.11 2.85 6.44
N PHE A 122 8.05 3.55 6.11
CA PHE A 122 6.77 3.48 6.83
C PHE A 122 5.57 3.19 5.92
N GLY A 123 5.79 3.19 4.61
CA GLY A 123 4.74 2.86 3.65
C GLY A 123 5.25 2.03 2.48
N GLY A 124 4.42 1.10 2.05
CA GLY A 124 4.64 0.28 0.87
C GLY A 124 3.47 0.38 -0.09
N ASN A 125 3.66 -0.09 -1.31
CA ASN A 125 2.61 -0.06 -2.31
C ASN A 125 2.46 -1.35 -3.11
N ALA A 126 1.30 -1.47 -3.76
CA ALA A 126 1.03 -2.49 -4.75
C ALA A 126 0.12 -1.91 -5.83
N GLN A 127 0.39 -2.23 -7.08
CA GLN A 127 -0.30 -1.65 -8.21
C GLN A 127 -0.91 -2.70 -9.12
N SER A 128 -1.96 -2.30 -9.84
CA SER A 128 -2.51 -3.05 -10.96
C SER A 128 -2.90 -2.06 -12.06
N ILE A 129 -2.38 -2.27 -13.25
CA ILE A 129 -2.63 -1.41 -14.42
C ILE A 129 -3.34 -2.25 -15.47
N ILE A 130 -4.51 -1.80 -15.88
CA ILE A 130 -5.31 -2.39 -16.96
C ILE A 130 -5.42 -1.40 -18.13
N LYS A 131 -6.12 -1.79 -19.20
CA LYS A 131 -6.18 -1.00 -20.42
C LYS A 131 -6.49 0.49 -20.20
N ASP A 132 -7.57 0.79 -19.49
CA ASP A 132 -8.09 2.16 -19.36
C ASP A 132 -8.02 2.71 -17.93
N ARG A 133 -7.53 1.91 -16.98
CA ARG A 133 -7.52 2.26 -15.54
C ARG A 133 -6.27 1.73 -14.83
N TRP A 134 -6.00 2.31 -13.67
CA TRP A 134 -4.99 1.79 -12.77
C TRP A 134 -5.46 1.86 -11.32
N LEU A 135 -4.88 1.00 -10.52
CA LEU A 135 -5.04 0.92 -9.08
C LEU A 135 -3.68 1.07 -8.43
N HIS A 136 -3.63 1.91 -7.42
CA HIS A 136 -2.50 2.03 -6.51
C HIS A 136 -2.98 1.81 -5.08
N HIS A 137 -2.53 0.75 -4.46
CA HIS A 137 -2.71 0.49 -3.04
C HIS A 137 -1.50 0.99 -2.28
N THR A 138 -1.74 1.74 -1.21
CA THR A 138 -0.72 2.09 -0.23
C THR A 138 -1.12 1.52 1.12
N SER A 139 -0.16 0.97 1.86
CA SER A 139 -0.29 0.66 3.27
C SER A 139 0.74 1.46 4.03
N PHE A 140 0.29 2.33 4.92
CA PHE A 140 1.13 3.08 5.85
C PHE A 140 1.11 2.42 7.21
N LEU A 141 2.27 2.28 7.79
CA LEU A 141 2.46 1.84 9.16
C LEU A 141 2.35 3.08 10.06
N TRP A 142 1.24 3.18 10.81
CA TRP A 142 1.02 4.27 11.75
C TRP A 142 1.81 4.05 13.04
N ASP A 143 1.76 2.83 13.54
CA ASP A 143 2.53 2.35 14.68
C ASP A 143 2.83 0.87 14.50
N PHE A 144 3.71 0.30 15.31
CA PHE A 144 3.89 -1.13 15.34
C PHE A 144 4.29 -1.61 16.74
N LYS A 145 3.79 -2.78 17.11
CA LYS A 145 4.13 -3.46 18.36
C LYS A 145 5.03 -4.64 18.03
N ALA A 146 6.33 -4.53 18.34
CA ALA A 146 7.21 -5.69 18.32
C ALA A 146 6.75 -6.63 19.44
N LYS A 147 6.17 -7.76 19.10
CA LYS A 147 6.00 -8.86 20.07
C LYS A 147 7.35 -9.55 20.18
N ASN A 148 7.88 -9.59 21.42
CA ASN A 148 9.10 -10.32 21.78
C ASN A 148 8.93 -11.81 21.55
#